data_be94290722fc6d846a1f8750f4fd02ba
#
_entry.id   be94290722fc6d846a1f8750f4fd02ba
#
_cell.length_a   1.000
_cell.length_b   1.000
_cell.length_c   1.000
_cell.angle_alpha   90.00
_cell.angle_beta   90.00
_cell.angle_gamma   90.00
#
_symmetry.space_group_name_H-M   'P 1'
#
loop_
_entity.id
_entity.type
_entity.pdbx_description
1 polymer ?
#
loop_
_entity_poly.entity_id
_entity_poly.type
_entity_poly.pdbx_seq_one_letter_code
_entity_poly.pdbx_strand_id
1 'polypeptide(L)'
;MKLRHALLLAVAALALTAPAAAFAKPKPVAEKVASKVANTAFAVISKRYVASMTRFSPTSATTLGEHRYDALLPDISAKGRAAQEVEWRALLAAMNRIDRSALSRENQVDFAMLDNQLRYDLWSDSRLQAWKWDPQIYNGIASGALYGLAARDFAPWPQRLKAATARMEALPAFLAESRRQLVPALVPKVHAETVAKRNPGILDTVTEMLMPHLGELTPTERARFEAAQAGLKVAVEEHQKWLDTVLVPQAKGEFRLGAQLYDEKMRFALESALTRADLKARATASVADIRKQMYALSRKVLTGKAGAPPLPDKPSAAQQQAAIEAALALSYAQRPPRDGLMAKAKETLKQATAFVRAKGFVEVPDTPVQIIEMPRSAWGYAVAYDDAPGPLERNQPNFYAIAPIPPEWSDEQATSFLSEYNDYMIHDLSIHEAMPGHYLQLAHANKFPGTLRAVLQSGPFIEGWAVYGEALMMEHGYLNDDPLYQLTVLKMRLRSVTNTLLDIGIQTEGMSRDQAMDLMMNTAFQQEREAAGKWVRASLSSVQLLSYFTGYEEHREMRAEAERRWGKDFNLRKYNDMVLAHGSPPVKYVRALLFGLPVG
;
A
#
# COMPACT_ATOMS: atom_id res chain seq x y z
N MET A 1 49.13 -79.42 -3.18
CA MET A 1 48.80 -80.29 -1.99
C MET A 1 47.95 -79.43 -1.04
N LYS A 2 46.71 -79.89 -0.86
CA LYS A 2 45.71 -79.55 0.20
C LYS A 2 45.36 -78.06 0.41
N LEU A 3 44.17 -77.64 -0.09
CA LEU A 3 42.82 -77.64 0.52
C LEU A 3 42.72 -76.88 1.85
N ARG A 4 41.96 -75.76 1.90
CA ARG A 4 40.67 -75.76 2.62
C ARG A 4 39.91 -74.41 2.37
N HIS A 5 38.61 -74.64 2.11
CA HIS A 5 37.56 -73.62 1.97
C HIS A 5 37.25 -72.93 3.28
N ALA A 6 36.88 -71.67 3.21
CA ALA A 6 35.94 -71.06 4.16
C ALA A 6 35.10 -69.99 3.46
N LEU A 7 33.81 -70.35 3.28
CA LEU A 7 32.71 -69.43 2.92
C LEU A 7 32.49 -68.48 4.07
N LEU A 8 32.51 -67.20 3.80
CA LEU A 8 31.98 -66.16 4.70
C LEU A 8 30.80 -65.46 3.99
N LEU A 9 29.60 -65.75 4.50
CA LEU A 9 28.36 -65.03 4.19
C LEU A 9 28.45 -63.60 4.69
N ALA A 10 28.43 -62.64 3.76
CA ALA A 10 28.23 -61.22 4.09
C ALA A 10 26.73 -60.94 4.13
N VAL A 11 26.15 -60.80 5.31
CA VAL A 11 24.81 -60.26 5.53
C VAL A 11 24.90 -58.74 5.39
N ALA A 12 24.38 -58.19 4.29
CA ALA A 12 24.21 -56.76 4.11
C ALA A 12 23.03 -56.28 4.96
N ALA A 13 23.32 -55.63 6.08
CA ALA A 13 22.32 -54.89 6.84
C ALA A 13 22.01 -53.56 6.12
N LEU A 14 20.86 -53.50 5.44
CA LEU A 14 20.30 -52.23 4.99
C LEU A 14 19.86 -51.43 6.23
N ALA A 15 20.67 -50.46 6.62
CA ALA A 15 20.26 -49.43 7.57
C ALA A 15 19.34 -48.45 6.85
N LEU A 16 18.04 -48.59 7.05
CA LEU A 16 17.03 -47.56 6.73
C LEU A 16 17.29 -46.36 7.65
N THR A 17 18.02 -45.37 7.15
CA THR A 17 18.05 -44.04 7.77
C THR A 17 16.77 -43.29 7.41
N ALA A 18 15.73 -43.43 8.23
CA ALA A 18 14.63 -42.48 8.23
C ALA A 18 15.18 -41.07 8.57
N PRO A 19 14.75 -40.00 7.88
CA PRO A 19 15.13 -38.66 8.30
C PRO A 19 14.52 -38.44 9.69
N ALA A 20 15.39 -38.29 10.70
CA ALA A 20 14.98 -37.88 12.03
C ALA A 20 14.35 -36.49 11.90
N ALA A 21 13.03 -36.43 11.99
CA ALA A 21 12.35 -35.17 12.31
C ALA A 21 13.03 -34.68 13.59
N ALA A 22 13.73 -33.56 13.50
CA ALA A 22 14.38 -32.93 14.65
C ALA A 22 13.27 -32.47 15.60
N PHE A 23 12.85 -33.35 16.51
CA PHE A 23 12.04 -32.94 17.64
C PHE A 23 12.86 -31.93 18.45
N ALA A 24 12.43 -30.67 18.43
CA ALA A 24 13.02 -29.64 19.27
C ALA A 24 13.04 -30.16 20.71
N LYS A 25 14.23 -30.22 21.31
CA LYS A 25 14.38 -30.62 22.72
C LYS A 25 13.44 -29.76 23.57
N PRO A 26 12.68 -30.31 24.52
CA PRO A 26 11.81 -29.53 25.39
C PRO A 26 12.66 -28.53 26.16
N LYS A 27 12.31 -27.25 26.06
CA LYS A 27 13.00 -26.17 26.78
C LYS A 27 12.97 -26.40 28.28
N PRO A 28 14.07 -26.11 29.02
CA PRO A 28 14.10 -26.21 30.46
C PRO A 28 12.97 -25.41 31.11
N VAL A 29 12.49 -25.81 32.27
CA VAL A 29 11.37 -25.14 32.99
C VAL A 29 11.67 -23.66 33.20
N ALA A 30 12.88 -23.28 33.59
CA ALA A 30 13.31 -21.90 33.76
C ALA A 30 13.20 -21.08 32.46
N GLU A 31 13.56 -21.64 31.32
CA GLU A 31 13.45 -21.00 30.00
C GLU A 31 11.98 -20.80 29.58
N LYS A 32 11.09 -21.77 29.89
CA LYS A 32 9.64 -21.62 29.68
C LYS A 32 9.03 -20.53 30.55
N VAL A 33 9.47 -20.40 31.81
CA VAL A 33 9.02 -19.34 32.72
C VAL A 33 9.50 -17.97 32.24
N ALA A 34 10.79 -17.82 31.89
CA ALA A 34 11.34 -16.59 31.34
C ALA A 34 10.59 -16.15 30.06
N SER A 35 10.32 -17.09 29.16
CA SER A 35 9.53 -16.82 27.94
C SER A 35 8.11 -16.36 28.26
N LYS A 36 7.42 -16.97 29.21
CA LYS A 36 6.08 -16.55 29.63
C LYS A 36 6.08 -15.14 30.20
N VAL A 37 7.06 -14.81 31.04
CA VAL A 37 7.19 -13.47 31.64
C VAL A 37 7.46 -12.41 30.56
N ALA A 38 8.41 -12.65 29.65
CA ALA A 38 8.73 -11.73 28.56
C ALA A 38 7.54 -11.49 27.62
N ASN A 39 6.84 -12.55 27.21
CA ASN A 39 5.67 -12.43 26.32
C ASN A 39 4.51 -11.70 27.02
N THR A 40 4.28 -11.92 28.32
CA THR A 40 3.26 -11.20 29.09
C THR A 40 3.61 -9.71 29.21
N ALA A 41 4.86 -9.38 29.51
CA ALA A 41 5.32 -7.98 29.59
C ALA A 41 5.18 -7.28 28.24
N PHE A 42 5.56 -7.93 27.15
CA PHE A 42 5.40 -7.38 25.81
C PHE A 42 3.94 -7.18 25.41
N ALA A 43 3.05 -8.11 25.76
CA ALA A 43 1.62 -7.96 25.51
C ALA A 43 1.00 -6.72 26.20
N VAL A 44 1.49 -6.36 27.41
CA VAL A 44 1.08 -5.12 28.10
C VAL A 44 1.54 -3.88 27.31
N ILE A 45 2.79 -3.88 26.83
CA ILE A 45 3.34 -2.77 26.03
C ILE A 45 2.56 -2.63 24.71
N SER A 46 2.30 -3.73 24.02
CA SER A 46 1.54 -3.75 22.76
C SER A 46 0.14 -3.17 22.94
N LYS A 47 -0.58 -3.57 23.99
CA LYS A 47 -1.90 -3.02 24.30
C LYS A 47 -1.83 -1.52 24.63
N ARG A 48 -0.81 -1.10 25.39
CA ARG A 48 -0.58 0.33 25.70
C ARG A 48 -0.31 1.14 24.43
N TYR A 49 0.52 0.63 23.51
CA TYR A 49 0.78 1.28 22.23
C TYR A 49 -0.51 1.49 21.44
N VAL A 50 -1.30 0.44 21.22
CA VAL A 50 -2.57 0.53 20.47
C VAL A 50 -3.52 1.52 21.13
N ALA A 51 -3.68 1.47 22.46
CA ALA A 51 -4.54 2.39 23.21
C ALA A 51 -4.05 3.85 23.13
N SER A 52 -2.74 4.08 23.16
CA SER A 52 -2.18 5.44 23.03
C SER A 52 -2.31 5.97 21.62
N MET A 53 -2.00 5.15 20.60
CA MET A 53 -2.13 5.49 19.20
C MET A 53 -3.57 5.92 18.85
N THR A 54 -4.57 5.14 19.24
CA THR A 54 -5.99 5.47 19.00
C THR A 54 -6.44 6.72 19.73
N ARG A 55 -5.94 6.96 20.95
CA ARG A 55 -6.22 8.17 21.73
C ARG A 55 -5.60 9.43 21.12
N PHE A 56 -4.35 9.36 20.64
CA PHE A 56 -3.65 10.50 20.03
C PHE A 56 -4.10 10.78 18.59
N SER A 57 -4.63 9.77 17.89
CA SER A 57 -5.12 9.87 16.52
C SER A 57 -6.58 9.41 16.40
N PRO A 58 -7.54 10.15 16.96
CA PRO A 58 -8.95 9.78 16.97
C PRO A 58 -9.55 9.51 15.59
N THR A 59 -9.14 10.26 14.57
CA THR A 59 -9.61 10.08 13.19
C THR A 59 -9.10 8.75 12.61
N SER A 60 -7.83 8.43 12.83
CA SER A 60 -7.28 7.12 12.45
C SER A 60 -7.90 5.98 13.26
N ALA A 61 -8.22 6.22 14.54
CA ALA A 61 -8.91 5.22 15.38
C ALA A 61 -10.25 4.79 14.74
N THR A 62 -11.06 5.75 14.28
CA THR A 62 -12.32 5.47 13.57
C THR A 62 -12.07 4.60 12.33
N THR A 63 -11.08 4.92 11.51
CA THR A 63 -10.72 4.13 10.31
C THR A 63 -10.25 2.72 10.66
N LEU A 64 -9.58 2.55 11.81
CA LEU A 64 -9.14 1.24 12.29
C LEU A 64 -10.26 0.41 12.94
N GLY A 65 -11.45 0.99 13.17
CA GLY A 65 -12.58 0.33 13.82
C GLY A 65 -12.59 0.47 15.35
N GLU A 66 -11.92 1.50 15.89
CA GLU A 66 -11.97 1.87 17.30
C GLU A 66 -12.82 3.14 17.49
N HIS A 67 -14.04 2.99 17.97
CA HIS A 67 -15.08 4.02 17.95
C HIS A 67 -15.22 4.83 19.24
N ARG A 68 -14.41 4.57 20.28
CA ARG A 68 -14.45 5.34 21.54
C ARG A 68 -14.11 6.82 21.38
N TYR A 69 -13.45 7.18 20.31
CA TYR A 69 -12.94 8.53 20.05
C TYR A 69 -13.60 9.21 18.85
N ASP A 70 -14.72 8.68 18.36
CA ASP A 70 -15.38 9.16 17.14
C ASP A 70 -15.80 10.65 17.19
N ALA A 71 -16.06 11.18 18.37
CA ALA A 71 -16.40 12.60 18.55
C ALA A 71 -15.19 13.54 18.63
N LEU A 72 -13.95 13.02 18.58
CA LEU A 72 -12.74 13.81 18.86
C LEU A 72 -11.90 14.02 17.61
N LEU A 73 -11.06 15.08 17.63
CA LEU A 73 -9.96 15.33 16.72
C LEU A 73 -8.63 15.21 17.47
N PRO A 74 -7.49 14.97 16.76
CA PRO A 74 -6.18 14.96 17.40
C PRO A 74 -5.76 16.36 17.86
N ASP A 75 -5.07 16.43 19.01
CA ASP A 75 -4.40 17.66 19.45
C ASP A 75 -3.08 17.82 18.70
N ILE A 76 -3.09 18.67 17.67
CA ILE A 76 -1.93 18.98 16.82
C ILE A 76 -1.06 20.12 17.36
N SER A 77 -1.38 20.67 18.54
CA SER A 77 -0.59 21.73 19.19
C SER A 77 0.78 21.22 19.63
N ALA A 78 1.69 22.15 19.95
CA ALA A 78 2.99 21.79 20.53
C ALA A 78 2.86 20.97 21.81
N LYS A 79 1.81 21.20 22.62
CA LYS A 79 1.50 20.43 23.82
C LYS A 79 1.08 18.98 23.47
N GLY A 80 0.21 18.84 22.46
CA GLY A 80 -0.22 17.52 21.97
C GLY A 80 0.96 16.69 21.45
N ARG A 81 1.84 17.28 20.64
CA ARG A 81 3.06 16.61 20.15
C ARG A 81 3.99 16.22 21.28
N ALA A 82 4.25 17.11 22.23
CA ALA A 82 5.10 16.80 23.39
C ALA A 82 4.52 15.61 24.22
N ALA A 83 3.22 15.54 24.37
CA ALA A 83 2.58 14.42 25.06
C ALA A 83 2.74 13.10 24.29
N GLN A 84 2.67 13.11 22.97
CA GLN A 84 2.95 11.94 22.14
C GLN A 84 4.41 11.50 22.26
N GLU A 85 5.35 12.44 22.15
CA GLU A 85 6.79 12.17 22.29
C GLU A 85 7.12 11.50 23.64
N VAL A 86 6.56 12.01 24.73
CA VAL A 86 6.71 11.42 26.07
C VAL A 86 6.23 9.96 26.09
N GLU A 87 5.09 9.68 25.48
CA GLU A 87 4.54 8.32 25.41
C GLU A 87 5.42 7.38 24.57
N TRP A 88 5.88 7.81 23.39
CA TRP A 88 6.77 7.01 22.54
C TRP A 88 8.09 6.66 23.25
N ARG A 89 8.70 7.64 23.93
CA ARG A 89 9.91 7.41 24.73
C ARG A 89 9.67 6.45 25.89
N ALA A 90 8.52 6.56 26.55
CA ALA A 90 8.15 5.66 27.65
C ALA A 90 7.95 4.21 27.17
N LEU A 91 7.31 4.03 26.00
CA LEU A 91 7.13 2.71 25.36
C LEU A 91 8.48 2.10 24.98
N LEU A 92 9.39 2.85 24.32
CA LEU A 92 10.73 2.39 24.01
C LEU A 92 11.53 2.00 25.25
N ALA A 93 11.47 2.83 26.32
CA ALA A 93 12.12 2.52 27.58
C ALA A 93 11.57 1.24 28.22
N ALA A 94 10.27 0.97 28.11
CA ALA A 94 9.65 -0.27 28.58
C ALA A 94 10.10 -1.47 27.72
N MET A 95 10.14 -1.34 26.41
CA MET A 95 10.64 -2.38 25.49
C MET A 95 12.09 -2.76 25.76
N ASN A 96 12.97 -1.79 26.02
CA ASN A 96 14.39 -2.02 26.31
C ASN A 96 14.65 -2.84 27.58
N ARG A 97 13.63 -3.06 28.44
CA ARG A 97 13.71 -3.93 29.62
C ARG A 97 13.34 -5.39 29.34
N ILE A 98 12.88 -5.69 28.14
CA ILE A 98 12.49 -7.03 27.74
C ILE A 98 13.70 -7.76 27.15
N ASP A 99 13.97 -8.95 27.63
CA ASP A 99 14.87 -9.86 26.93
C ASP A 99 14.18 -10.37 25.65
N ARG A 100 14.56 -9.79 24.51
CA ARG A 100 14.03 -10.14 23.21
C ARG A 100 14.23 -11.61 22.87
N SER A 101 15.31 -12.23 23.33
CA SER A 101 15.61 -13.64 23.05
C SER A 101 14.63 -14.60 23.75
N ALA A 102 14.02 -14.16 24.85
CA ALA A 102 13.00 -14.92 25.58
C ALA A 102 11.60 -14.82 24.95
N LEU A 103 11.36 -13.90 24.02
CA LEU A 103 10.07 -13.78 23.31
C LEU A 103 9.81 -14.98 22.41
N SER A 104 8.53 -15.28 22.17
CA SER A 104 8.12 -16.17 21.07
C SER A 104 8.53 -15.56 19.71
N ARG A 105 8.70 -16.40 18.70
CA ARG A 105 9.08 -15.96 17.35
C ARG A 105 8.15 -14.87 16.81
N GLU A 106 6.85 -15.06 16.97
CA GLU A 106 5.85 -14.06 16.55
C GLU A 106 6.03 -12.74 17.31
N ASN A 107 6.23 -12.80 18.64
CA ASN A 107 6.47 -11.60 19.43
C ASN A 107 7.83 -10.95 19.17
N GLN A 108 8.85 -11.68 18.71
CA GLN A 108 10.11 -11.09 18.24
C GLN A 108 9.88 -10.21 17.00
N VAL A 109 9.01 -10.66 16.07
CA VAL A 109 8.59 -9.87 14.90
C VAL A 109 7.81 -8.64 15.34
N ASP A 110 6.80 -8.82 16.17
CA ASP A 110 5.97 -7.71 16.67
C ASP A 110 6.79 -6.68 17.44
N PHE A 111 7.78 -7.14 18.22
CA PHE A 111 8.74 -6.28 18.91
C PHE A 111 9.56 -5.45 17.91
N ALA A 112 10.08 -6.08 16.86
CA ALA A 112 10.89 -5.40 15.86
C ALA A 112 10.08 -4.33 15.11
N MET A 113 8.84 -4.65 14.72
CA MET A 113 7.93 -3.70 14.06
C MET A 113 7.58 -2.51 14.98
N LEU A 114 7.30 -2.77 16.25
CA LEU A 114 6.97 -1.70 17.21
C LEU A 114 8.19 -0.82 17.50
N ASP A 115 9.39 -1.41 17.65
CA ASP A 115 10.64 -0.64 17.82
C ASP A 115 10.90 0.27 16.61
N ASN A 116 10.75 -0.27 15.39
CA ASN A 116 10.89 0.51 14.17
C ASN A 116 9.88 1.66 14.12
N GLN A 117 8.60 1.41 14.41
CA GLN A 117 7.55 2.43 14.38
C GLN A 117 7.80 3.55 15.39
N LEU A 118 8.11 3.21 16.65
CA LEU A 118 8.36 4.23 17.68
C LEU A 118 9.59 5.09 17.36
N ARG A 119 10.63 4.49 16.78
CA ARG A 119 11.80 5.25 16.32
C ARG A 119 11.50 6.11 15.11
N TYR A 120 10.68 5.62 14.19
CA TYR A 120 10.20 6.41 13.04
C TYR A 120 9.38 7.62 13.49
N ASP A 121 8.47 7.43 14.45
CA ASP A 121 7.63 8.52 14.98
C ASP A 121 8.49 9.61 15.63
N LEU A 122 9.44 9.22 16.48
CA LEU A 122 10.39 10.15 17.10
C LEU A 122 11.29 10.86 16.07
N TRP A 123 11.77 10.14 15.07
CA TRP A 123 12.55 10.70 13.98
C TRP A 123 11.72 11.68 13.14
N SER A 124 10.48 11.31 12.81
CA SER A 124 9.57 12.14 12.02
C SER A 124 9.24 13.45 12.72
N ASP A 125 8.97 13.40 14.03
CA ASP A 125 8.67 14.60 14.83
C ASP A 125 9.88 15.52 15.00
N SER A 126 11.05 14.95 15.32
CA SER A 126 12.24 15.73 15.69
C SER A 126 13.15 16.10 14.52
N ARG A 127 13.26 15.23 13.49
CA ARG A 127 14.21 15.36 12.39
C ARG A 127 13.56 15.81 11.09
N LEU A 128 12.52 15.10 10.64
CA LEU A 128 11.77 15.44 9.42
C LEU A 128 10.92 16.69 9.61
N GLN A 129 10.26 16.78 10.75
CA GLN A 129 9.42 17.91 11.17
C GLN A 129 8.35 18.29 10.11
N ALA A 130 7.74 17.29 9.47
CA ALA A 130 6.76 17.48 8.41
C ALA A 130 5.57 18.36 8.86
N TRP A 131 5.27 18.37 10.15
CA TRP A 131 4.24 19.23 10.76
C TRP A 131 4.46 20.74 10.53
N LYS A 132 5.69 21.19 10.21
CA LYS A 132 6.00 22.60 9.90
C LYS A 132 5.78 22.97 8.43
N TRP A 133 5.92 22.00 7.52
CA TRP A 133 6.05 22.29 6.11
C TRP A 133 5.12 21.47 5.19
N ASP A 134 4.49 20.40 5.68
CA ASP A 134 3.58 19.60 4.88
C ASP A 134 2.10 19.85 5.26
N PRO A 135 1.39 20.73 4.55
CA PRO A 135 0.00 21.04 4.83
C PRO A 135 -0.94 19.87 4.54
N GLN A 136 -0.49 18.85 3.78
CA GLN A 136 -1.30 17.67 3.47
C GLN A 136 -1.68 16.89 4.72
N ILE A 137 -0.83 16.88 5.77
CA ILE A 137 -1.10 16.24 7.06
C ILE A 137 -2.41 16.77 7.65
N TYR A 138 -2.56 18.08 7.69
CA TYR A 138 -3.72 18.73 8.29
C TYR A 138 -4.97 18.62 7.41
N ASN A 139 -4.81 18.77 6.11
CA ASN A 139 -5.91 18.59 5.16
C ASN A 139 -6.42 17.14 5.17
N GLY A 140 -5.52 16.16 5.22
CA GLY A 140 -5.88 14.74 5.31
C GLY A 140 -6.64 14.41 6.59
N ILE A 141 -6.23 14.95 7.73
CA ILE A 141 -6.96 14.78 9.00
C ILE A 141 -8.35 15.41 8.92
N ALA A 142 -8.45 16.66 8.42
CA ALA A 142 -9.73 17.36 8.33
C ALA A 142 -10.73 16.67 7.38
N SER A 143 -10.28 16.23 6.21
CA SER A 143 -11.12 15.49 5.24
C SER A 143 -11.49 14.09 5.77
N GLY A 144 -10.53 13.35 6.31
CA GLY A 144 -10.75 12.02 6.87
C GLY A 144 -11.59 11.99 8.14
N ALA A 145 -11.67 13.11 8.86
CA ALA A 145 -12.44 13.22 10.10
C ALA A 145 -13.92 12.87 9.94
N LEU A 146 -14.50 13.23 8.80
CA LEU A 146 -15.93 13.01 8.51
C LEU A 146 -16.15 11.76 7.67
N TYR A 147 -15.24 11.48 6.74
CA TYR A 147 -15.34 10.33 5.84
C TYR A 147 -15.41 9.00 6.59
N GLY A 148 -14.53 8.76 7.57
CA GLY A 148 -14.54 7.51 8.35
C GLY A 148 -15.85 7.25 9.09
N LEU A 149 -16.59 8.31 9.47
CA LEU A 149 -17.91 8.20 10.11
C LEU A 149 -19.05 7.91 9.13
N ALA A 150 -18.87 8.32 7.87
CA ALA A 150 -19.88 8.20 6.82
C ALA A 150 -19.79 6.89 6.03
N ALA A 151 -18.56 6.43 5.72
CA ALA A 151 -18.30 5.38 4.74
C ALA A 151 -18.64 3.96 5.21
N ARG A 152 -18.73 3.71 6.53
CA ARG A 152 -18.90 2.37 7.11
C ARG A 152 -20.14 2.28 7.99
N ASP A 153 -20.76 1.10 7.99
CA ASP A 153 -22.00 0.81 8.72
C ASP A 153 -21.73 0.20 10.12
N PHE A 154 -20.83 0.83 10.89
CA PHE A 154 -20.42 0.35 12.21
C PHE A 154 -21.41 0.68 13.32
N ALA A 155 -22.30 1.66 13.11
CA ALA A 155 -23.32 2.09 14.07
C ALA A 155 -24.53 2.72 13.36
N PRO A 156 -25.70 2.81 14.03
CA PRO A 156 -26.85 3.54 13.49
C PRO A 156 -26.51 5.00 13.15
N TRP A 157 -27.12 5.53 12.10
CA TRP A 157 -26.89 6.90 11.65
C TRP A 157 -26.98 7.99 12.73
N PRO A 158 -27.97 7.98 13.66
CA PRO A 158 -28.00 8.99 14.72
C PRO A 158 -26.71 9.05 15.55
N GLN A 159 -26.08 7.91 15.84
CA GLN A 159 -24.82 7.87 16.57
C GLN A 159 -23.66 8.45 15.75
N ARG A 160 -23.55 8.04 14.47
CA ARG A 160 -22.52 8.53 13.54
C ARG A 160 -22.65 10.02 13.27
N LEU A 161 -23.88 10.51 13.06
CA LEU A 161 -24.17 11.94 12.85
C LEU A 161 -23.85 12.79 14.08
N LYS A 162 -24.11 12.30 15.31
CA LYS A 162 -23.69 13.00 16.54
C LYS A 162 -22.18 13.13 16.65
N ALA A 163 -21.44 12.07 16.33
CA ALA A 163 -19.98 12.11 16.29
C ALA A 163 -19.48 13.09 15.22
N ALA A 164 -20.06 13.05 14.01
CA ALA A 164 -19.74 13.98 12.93
C ALA A 164 -20.04 15.43 13.32
N THR A 165 -21.17 15.69 13.99
CA THR A 165 -21.51 17.01 14.54
C THR A 165 -20.42 17.54 15.48
N ALA A 166 -19.99 16.71 16.43
CA ALA A 166 -18.93 17.08 17.37
C ALA A 166 -17.60 17.37 16.67
N ARG A 167 -17.24 16.57 15.65
CA ARG A 167 -16.04 16.86 14.83
C ARG A 167 -16.18 18.14 14.02
N MET A 168 -17.36 18.40 13.41
CA MET A 168 -17.61 19.67 12.70
C MET A 168 -17.50 20.88 13.64
N GLU A 169 -17.96 20.77 14.88
CA GLU A 169 -17.79 21.84 15.89
C GLU A 169 -16.31 22.07 16.26
N ALA A 170 -15.47 21.02 16.22
CA ALA A 170 -14.05 21.10 16.58
C ALA A 170 -13.14 21.52 15.40
N LEU A 171 -13.54 21.26 14.14
CA LEU A 171 -12.75 21.55 12.94
C LEU A 171 -12.34 23.03 12.78
N PRO A 172 -13.15 24.05 13.12
CA PRO A 172 -12.71 25.43 13.05
C PRO A 172 -11.44 25.71 13.87
N ALA A 173 -11.39 25.23 15.12
CA ALA A 173 -10.22 25.37 15.99
C ALA A 173 -9.02 24.57 15.47
N PHE A 174 -9.25 23.37 14.93
CA PHE A 174 -8.22 22.54 14.31
C PHE A 174 -7.60 23.24 13.09
N LEU A 175 -8.40 23.80 12.17
CA LEU A 175 -7.92 24.56 11.01
C LEU A 175 -7.16 25.82 11.43
N ALA A 176 -7.60 26.50 12.48
CA ALA A 176 -6.88 27.64 13.04
C ALA A 176 -5.52 27.23 13.61
N GLU A 177 -5.45 26.08 14.31
CA GLU A 177 -4.19 25.55 14.84
C GLU A 177 -3.24 25.10 13.72
N SER A 178 -3.74 24.45 12.67
CA SER A 178 -2.90 24.06 11.52
C SER A 178 -2.19 25.26 10.89
N ARG A 179 -2.87 26.41 10.77
CA ARG A 179 -2.26 27.66 10.28
C ARG A 179 -1.14 28.17 11.20
N ARG A 180 -1.23 27.93 12.51
CA ARG A 180 -0.17 28.30 13.48
C ARG A 180 1.04 27.36 13.43
N GLN A 181 0.82 26.10 13.10
CA GLN A 181 1.89 25.10 13.03
C GLN A 181 2.72 25.23 11.75
N LEU A 182 2.09 25.58 10.63
CA LEU A 182 2.77 25.72 9.35
C LEU A 182 3.64 26.96 9.30
N VAL A 183 4.84 26.82 8.74
CA VAL A 183 5.76 27.92 8.42
C VAL A 183 5.71 28.13 6.91
N PRO A 184 4.96 29.09 6.37
CA PRO A 184 4.67 29.22 4.94
C PRO A 184 5.91 29.19 4.04
N ALA A 185 7.00 29.82 4.45
CA ALA A 185 8.25 29.84 3.69
C ALA A 185 8.95 28.46 3.57
N LEU A 186 8.64 27.51 4.46
CA LEU A 186 9.16 26.14 4.40
C LEU A 186 8.25 25.19 3.59
N VAL A 187 7.02 25.61 3.27
CA VAL A 187 6.07 24.78 2.52
C VAL A 187 6.47 24.76 1.05
N PRO A 188 6.60 23.59 0.41
CA PRO A 188 6.82 23.52 -1.02
C PRO A 188 5.59 24.03 -1.79
N LYS A 189 5.82 24.75 -2.87
CA LYS A 189 4.73 25.36 -3.66
C LYS A 189 3.71 24.32 -4.15
N VAL A 190 4.19 23.16 -4.63
CA VAL A 190 3.32 22.06 -5.09
C VAL A 190 2.42 21.51 -3.97
N HIS A 191 2.90 21.48 -2.72
CA HIS A 191 2.10 21.06 -1.56
C HIS A 191 1.02 22.11 -1.24
N ALA A 192 1.39 23.39 -1.21
CA ALA A 192 0.46 24.49 -0.95
C ALA A 192 -0.66 24.54 -2.01
N GLU A 193 -0.31 24.52 -3.30
CA GLU A 193 -1.27 24.52 -4.40
C GLU A 193 -2.19 23.31 -4.40
N THR A 194 -1.66 22.14 -4.06
CA THR A 194 -2.45 20.91 -3.96
C THR A 194 -3.48 20.99 -2.84
N VAL A 195 -3.07 21.44 -1.67
CA VAL A 195 -3.99 21.57 -0.52
C VAL A 195 -5.03 22.66 -0.78
N ALA A 196 -4.66 23.79 -1.39
CA ALA A 196 -5.62 24.83 -1.76
C ALA A 196 -6.72 24.30 -2.70
N LYS A 197 -6.38 23.42 -3.65
CA LYS A 197 -7.36 22.75 -4.53
C LYS A 197 -8.25 21.75 -3.81
N ARG A 198 -7.74 21.08 -2.76
CA ARG A 198 -8.44 20.01 -2.04
C ARG A 198 -9.27 20.50 -0.86
N ASN A 199 -8.96 21.65 -0.30
CA ASN A 199 -9.61 22.18 0.90
C ASN A 199 -11.15 22.24 0.80
N PRO A 200 -11.78 22.66 -0.32
CA PRO A 200 -13.24 22.65 -0.45
C PRO A 200 -13.88 21.27 -0.27
N GLY A 201 -13.17 20.20 -0.66
CA GLY A 201 -13.64 18.82 -0.54
C GLY A 201 -13.91 18.34 0.89
N ILE A 202 -13.47 19.09 1.92
CA ILE A 202 -13.87 18.83 3.32
C ILE A 202 -15.38 18.91 3.48
N LEU A 203 -16.05 19.77 2.71
CA LEU A 203 -17.51 19.97 2.77
C LEU A 203 -18.27 18.92 1.94
N ASP A 204 -17.64 18.30 0.95
CA ASP A 204 -18.31 17.33 0.07
C ASP A 204 -18.82 16.11 0.87
N THR A 205 -18.02 15.59 1.81
CA THR A 205 -18.46 14.49 2.69
C THR A 205 -19.71 14.85 3.49
N VAL A 206 -19.82 16.10 3.95
CA VAL A 206 -21.02 16.56 4.69
C VAL A 206 -22.23 16.57 3.78
N THR A 207 -22.11 17.17 2.60
CA THR A 207 -23.25 17.35 1.68
C THR A 207 -23.67 16.06 1.00
N GLU A 208 -22.72 15.22 0.60
CA GLU A 208 -23.00 14.03 -0.20
C GLU A 208 -23.28 12.79 0.65
N MET A 209 -22.66 12.65 1.83
CA MET A 209 -22.72 11.42 2.61
C MET A 209 -23.47 11.55 3.96
N LEU A 210 -23.43 12.71 4.63
CA LEU A 210 -24.06 12.88 5.93
C LEU A 210 -25.45 13.50 5.86
N MET A 211 -25.64 14.55 5.06
CA MET A 211 -26.93 15.26 4.96
C MET A 211 -28.11 14.39 4.50
N PRO A 212 -27.96 13.38 3.62
CA PRO A 212 -29.06 12.50 3.25
C PRO A 212 -29.71 11.77 4.43
N HIS A 213 -28.99 11.65 5.57
CA HIS A 213 -29.44 10.92 6.75
C HIS A 213 -29.95 11.81 7.88
N LEU A 214 -30.08 13.13 7.69
CA LEU A 214 -30.55 14.07 8.71
C LEU A 214 -31.96 13.79 9.22
N GLY A 215 -32.77 13.08 8.43
CA GLY A 215 -34.11 12.64 8.83
C GLY A 215 -34.12 11.67 10.03
N GLU A 216 -32.98 11.05 10.33
CA GLU A 216 -32.83 10.12 11.44
C GLU A 216 -32.51 10.82 12.78
N LEU A 217 -32.25 12.12 12.77
CA LEU A 217 -31.98 12.93 13.96
C LEU A 217 -33.29 13.51 14.55
N THR A 218 -33.30 13.70 15.84
CA THR A 218 -34.32 14.53 16.48
C THR A 218 -34.22 15.99 16.01
N PRO A 219 -35.29 16.79 16.11
CA PRO A 219 -35.24 18.21 15.70
C PRO A 219 -34.10 19.00 16.37
N THR A 220 -33.83 18.76 17.66
CA THR A 220 -32.75 19.42 18.39
C THR A 220 -31.37 19.02 17.90
N GLU A 221 -31.14 17.73 17.64
CA GLU A 221 -29.89 17.20 17.11
C GLU A 221 -29.64 17.69 15.69
N ARG A 222 -30.69 17.72 14.88
CA ARG A 222 -30.64 18.26 13.52
C ARG A 222 -30.27 19.75 13.52
N ALA A 223 -30.91 20.56 14.36
CA ALA A 223 -30.56 21.98 14.47
C ALA A 223 -29.09 22.18 14.89
N ARG A 224 -28.57 21.34 15.81
CA ARG A 224 -27.15 21.38 16.19
C ARG A 224 -26.23 20.98 15.03
N PHE A 225 -26.59 19.95 14.26
CA PHE A 225 -25.83 19.55 13.07
C PHE A 225 -25.78 20.68 12.03
N GLU A 226 -26.93 21.30 11.73
CA GLU A 226 -27.03 22.40 10.76
C GLU A 226 -26.20 23.62 11.21
N ALA A 227 -26.20 23.94 12.50
CA ALA A 227 -25.36 24.98 13.07
C ALA A 227 -23.85 24.64 12.96
N ALA A 228 -23.46 23.39 13.26
CA ALA A 228 -22.09 22.91 13.14
C ALA A 228 -21.60 22.92 11.68
N GLN A 229 -22.46 22.53 10.74
CA GLN A 229 -22.18 22.60 9.30
C GLN A 229 -21.96 24.06 8.84
N ALA A 230 -22.82 24.97 9.27
CA ALA A 230 -22.67 26.40 8.94
C ALA A 230 -21.33 26.96 9.47
N GLY A 231 -20.98 26.62 10.72
CA GLY A 231 -19.70 27.00 11.33
C GLY A 231 -18.49 26.42 10.60
N LEU A 232 -18.57 25.13 10.21
CA LEU A 232 -17.53 24.47 9.43
C LEU A 232 -17.34 25.13 8.06
N LYS A 233 -18.44 25.47 7.36
CA LYS A 233 -18.39 26.14 6.06
C LYS A 233 -17.61 27.45 6.16
N VAL A 234 -17.94 28.29 7.14
CA VAL A 234 -17.21 29.56 7.37
C VAL A 234 -15.72 29.30 7.62
N ALA A 235 -15.39 28.31 8.46
CA ALA A 235 -14.00 27.99 8.77
C ALA A 235 -13.21 27.46 7.56
N VAL A 236 -13.83 26.65 6.70
CA VAL A 236 -13.22 26.16 5.45
C VAL A 236 -13.00 27.31 4.47
N GLU A 237 -13.95 28.24 4.34
CA GLU A 237 -13.82 29.42 3.49
C GLU A 237 -12.72 30.37 4.00
N GLU A 238 -12.63 30.60 5.31
CA GLU A 238 -11.53 31.38 5.92
C GLU A 238 -10.17 30.68 5.71
N HIS A 239 -10.14 29.35 5.86
CA HIS A 239 -8.92 28.59 5.61
C HIS A 239 -8.52 28.67 4.14
N GLN A 240 -9.48 28.57 3.20
CA GLN A 240 -9.23 28.75 1.77
C GLN A 240 -8.63 30.13 1.48
N LYS A 241 -9.22 31.19 2.04
CA LYS A 241 -8.69 32.55 1.89
C LYS A 241 -7.23 32.63 2.36
N TRP A 242 -6.91 32.02 3.51
CA TRP A 242 -5.54 31.98 4.03
C TRP A 242 -4.61 31.17 3.11
N LEU A 243 -5.05 30.03 2.59
CA LEU A 243 -4.30 29.22 1.62
C LEU A 243 -3.95 30.07 0.39
N ASP A 244 -4.93 30.77 -0.20
CA ASP A 244 -4.78 31.52 -1.45
C ASP A 244 -3.97 32.81 -1.26
N THR A 245 -4.14 33.52 -0.13
CA THR A 245 -3.54 34.86 0.07
C THR A 245 -2.26 34.84 0.90
N VAL A 246 -1.99 33.76 1.66
CA VAL A 246 -0.82 33.64 2.53
C VAL A 246 0.05 32.45 2.18
N LEU A 247 -0.51 31.22 2.23
CA LEU A 247 0.31 30.04 2.10
C LEU A 247 0.89 29.91 0.69
N VAL A 248 0.06 29.88 -0.35
CA VAL A 248 0.50 29.69 -1.75
C VAL A 248 1.49 30.78 -2.20
N PRO A 249 1.24 32.09 -1.94
CA PRO A 249 2.20 33.13 -2.33
C PRO A 249 3.54 33.06 -1.58
N GLN A 250 3.55 32.58 -0.34
CA GLN A 250 4.76 32.52 0.49
C GLN A 250 5.47 31.16 0.41
N ALA A 251 4.88 30.14 -0.23
CA ALA A 251 5.43 28.81 -0.36
C ALA A 251 6.68 28.80 -1.24
N LYS A 252 7.85 28.60 -0.63
CA LYS A 252 9.18 28.59 -1.27
C LYS A 252 10.03 27.39 -0.83
N GLY A 253 9.46 26.48 -0.01
CA GLY A 253 10.16 25.31 0.50
C GLY A 253 10.54 24.33 -0.61
N GLU A 254 11.55 23.52 -0.33
CA GLU A 254 11.97 22.43 -1.20
C GLU A 254 11.21 21.15 -0.81
N PHE A 255 10.63 20.46 -1.79
CA PHE A 255 9.94 19.18 -1.55
C PHE A 255 10.90 17.98 -1.58
N ARG A 256 12.10 18.16 -2.10
CA ARG A 256 13.12 17.11 -2.15
C ARG A 256 13.79 16.97 -0.79
N LEU A 257 13.79 15.75 -0.25
CA LEU A 257 14.41 15.48 1.05
C LEU A 257 15.94 15.55 1.01
N GLY A 258 16.54 15.34 -0.16
CA GLY A 258 17.98 15.11 -0.28
C GLY A 258 18.39 13.73 0.22
N ALA A 259 19.58 13.28 -0.17
CA ALA A 259 20.03 11.90 0.02
C ALA A 259 19.99 11.43 1.48
N GLN A 260 20.43 12.28 2.43
CA GLN A 260 20.55 11.87 3.84
C GLN A 260 19.17 11.60 4.47
N LEU A 261 18.24 12.57 4.45
CA LEU A 261 16.90 12.41 5.04
C LEU A 261 16.11 11.32 4.32
N TYR A 262 16.32 11.20 3.00
CA TYR A 262 15.69 10.17 2.20
C TYR A 262 16.14 8.76 2.63
N ASP A 263 17.46 8.53 2.78
CA ASP A 263 18.00 7.23 3.22
C ASP A 263 17.58 6.90 4.65
N GLU A 264 17.50 7.91 5.54
CA GLU A 264 16.97 7.75 6.89
C GLU A 264 15.49 7.30 6.85
N LYS A 265 14.64 7.98 6.07
CA LYS A 265 13.22 7.65 5.91
C LYS A 265 13.04 6.27 5.27
N MET A 266 13.83 5.96 4.25
CA MET A 266 13.76 4.70 3.50
C MET A 266 13.99 3.49 4.42
N ARG A 267 14.96 3.56 5.35
CA ARG A 267 15.20 2.47 6.31
C ARG A 267 14.00 2.17 7.18
N PHE A 268 13.28 3.21 7.64
CA PHE A 268 12.08 3.03 8.44
C PHE A 268 10.89 2.53 7.61
N ALA A 269 10.68 3.13 6.44
CA ALA A 269 9.47 2.88 5.65
C ALA A 269 9.50 1.55 4.90
N LEU A 270 10.65 1.12 4.40
CA LEU A 270 10.76 -0.14 3.66
C LEU A 270 11.10 -1.32 4.57
N GLU A 271 11.83 -1.09 5.66
CA GLU A 271 12.39 -2.15 6.51
C GLU A 271 13.09 -3.26 5.70
N SER A 272 13.63 -2.90 4.55
CA SER A 272 14.40 -3.75 3.64
C SER A 272 15.89 -3.71 3.97
N ALA A 273 16.63 -4.76 3.59
CA ALA A 273 18.09 -4.77 3.62
C ALA A 273 18.73 -4.03 2.45
N LEU A 274 17.93 -3.68 1.41
CA LEU A 274 18.42 -3.05 0.20
C LEU A 274 18.68 -1.56 0.43
N THR A 275 19.84 -1.10 -0.01
CA THR A 275 20.18 0.32 -0.03
C THR A 275 19.55 1.03 -1.23
N ARG A 276 19.52 2.36 -1.21
CA ARG A 276 19.09 3.16 -2.36
C ARG A 276 19.88 2.84 -3.63
N ALA A 277 21.19 2.60 -3.51
CA ALA A 277 22.03 2.21 -4.63
C ALA A 277 21.67 0.83 -5.17
N ASP A 278 21.41 -0.15 -4.30
CA ASP A 278 20.96 -1.49 -4.70
C ASP A 278 19.63 -1.43 -5.44
N LEU A 279 18.66 -0.69 -4.89
CA LEU A 279 17.34 -0.52 -5.52
C LEU A 279 17.45 0.14 -6.89
N LYS A 280 18.26 1.20 -7.03
CA LYS A 280 18.49 1.86 -8.31
C LYS A 280 19.13 0.92 -9.32
N ALA A 281 20.16 0.16 -8.93
CA ALA A 281 20.83 -0.78 -9.80
C ALA A 281 19.89 -1.91 -10.28
N ARG A 282 19.14 -2.51 -9.35
CA ARG A 282 18.16 -3.56 -9.66
C ARG A 282 17.05 -3.02 -10.57
N ALA A 283 16.51 -1.84 -10.28
CA ALA A 283 15.47 -1.22 -11.10
C ALA A 283 15.98 -0.95 -12.52
N THR A 284 17.19 -0.43 -12.67
CA THR A 284 17.79 -0.17 -13.99
C THR A 284 17.96 -1.47 -14.80
N ALA A 285 18.42 -2.55 -14.18
CA ALA A 285 18.54 -3.85 -14.82
C ALA A 285 17.15 -4.42 -15.22
N SER A 286 16.17 -4.28 -14.33
CA SER A 286 14.80 -4.74 -14.58
C SER A 286 14.12 -4.00 -15.74
N VAL A 287 14.37 -2.70 -15.92
CA VAL A 287 13.88 -1.94 -17.08
C VAL A 287 14.34 -2.60 -18.38
N ALA A 288 15.63 -2.92 -18.51
CA ALA A 288 16.18 -3.53 -19.71
C ALA A 288 15.57 -4.93 -19.98
N ASP A 289 15.42 -5.76 -18.94
CA ASP A 289 14.87 -7.11 -19.07
C ASP A 289 13.38 -7.07 -19.42
N ILE A 290 12.57 -6.25 -18.74
CA ILE A 290 11.14 -6.12 -19.05
C ILE A 290 10.92 -5.63 -20.48
N ARG A 291 11.65 -4.63 -20.93
CA ARG A 291 11.56 -4.12 -22.31
C ARG A 291 11.94 -5.19 -23.35
N LYS A 292 12.91 -6.06 -23.04
CA LYS A 292 13.25 -7.22 -23.89
C LYS A 292 12.09 -8.22 -23.97
N GLN A 293 11.44 -8.51 -22.85
CA GLN A 293 10.25 -9.38 -22.82
C GLN A 293 9.08 -8.75 -23.58
N MET A 294 8.82 -7.43 -23.40
CA MET A 294 7.80 -6.70 -24.13
C MET A 294 8.06 -6.74 -25.65
N TYR A 295 9.32 -6.58 -26.08
CA TYR A 295 9.66 -6.69 -27.50
C TYR A 295 9.37 -8.09 -28.06
N ALA A 296 9.69 -9.15 -27.33
CA ALA A 296 9.39 -10.52 -27.75
C ALA A 296 7.88 -10.75 -27.93
N LEU A 297 7.06 -10.25 -27.02
CA LEU A 297 5.59 -10.28 -27.16
C LEU A 297 5.12 -9.42 -28.33
N SER A 298 5.69 -8.24 -28.50
CA SER A 298 5.34 -7.33 -29.63
C SER A 298 5.60 -8.01 -30.98
N ARG A 299 6.73 -8.71 -31.13
CA ARG A 299 6.98 -9.52 -32.33
C ARG A 299 5.90 -10.58 -32.55
N LYS A 300 5.53 -11.32 -31.49
CA LYS A 300 4.47 -12.33 -31.56
C LYS A 300 3.13 -11.75 -32.02
N VAL A 301 2.80 -10.56 -31.56
CA VAL A 301 1.52 -9.88 -31.87
C VAL A 301 1.54 -9.25 -33.27
N LEU A 302 2.67 -8.69 -33.71
CA LEU A 302 2.74 -7.86 -34.91
C LEU A 302 3.18 -8.62 -36.17
N THR A 303 3.78 -9.81 -36.03
CA THR A 303 4.22 -10.60 -37.20
C THR A 303 3.06 -10.87 -38.16
N GLY A 304 3.25 -10.49 -39.43
CA GLY A 304 2.24 -10.64 -40.48
C GLY A 304 1.13 -9.59 -40.49
N LYS A 305 1.12 -8.61 -39.56
CA LYS A 305 0.16 -7.51 -39.58
C LYS A 305 0.58 -6.43 -40.55
N ALA A 306 -0.37 -5.92 -41.33
CA ALA A 306 -0.15 -4.77 -42.23
C ALA A 306 0.25 -3.52 -41.39
N GLY A 307 1.25 -2.79 -41.87
CA GLY A 307 1.74 -1.59 -41.18
C GLY A 307 2.62 -1.84 -39.96
N ALA A 308 2.96 -3.10 -39.63
CA ALA A 308 3.87 -3.40 -38.55
C ALA A 308 5.29 -2.80 -38.82
N PRO A 309 5.95 -2.24 -37.78
CA PRO A 309 7.32 -1.78 -37.91
C PRO A 309 8.28 -2.96 -38.15
N PRO A 310 9.54 -2.71 -38.56
CA PRO A 310 10.57 -3.76 -38.71
C PRO A 310 10.76 -4.50 -37.36
N LEU A 311 10.80 -5.84 -37.42
CA LEU A 311 10.85 -6.73 -36.23
C LEU A 311 12.10 -7.64 -36.26
N PRO A 312 13.34 -7.12 -36.32
CA PRO A 312 14.54 -7.93 -36.39
C PRO A 312 14.78 -8.73 -35.09
N ASP A 313 15.57 -9.82 -35.17
CA ASP A 313 15.96 -10.61 -34.00
C ASP A 313 16.83 -9.83 -32.99
N LYS A 314 17.61 -8.88 -33.50
CA LYS A 314 18.44 -7.96 -32.69
C LYS A 314 18.05 -6.53 -33.00
N PRO A 315 17.02 -5.98 -32.29
CA PRO A 315 16.56 -4.64 -32.58
C PRO A 315 17.53 -3.57 -32.04
N SER A 316 17.61 -2.44 -32.73
CA SER A 316 18.09 -1.21 -32.12
C SER A 316 17.10 -0.71 -31.08
N ALA A 317 17.51 0.22 -30.20
CA ALA A 317 16.61 0.82 -29.20
C ALA A 317 15.36 1.44 -29.86
N ALA A 318 15.54 2.14 -31.01
CA ALA A 318 14.41 2.74 -31.73
C ALA A 318 13.48 1.69 -32.35
N GLN A 319 14.00 0.59 -32.88
CA GLN A 319 13.16 -0.51 -33.40
C GLN A 319 12.40 -1.23 -32.28
N GLN A 320 13.05 -1.43 -31.13
CA GLN A 320 12.40 -1.99 -29.95
C GLN A 320 11.25 -1.09 -29.48
N GLN A 321 11.51 0.22 -29.39
CA GLN A 321 10.51 1.22 -29.00
C GLN A 321 9.29 1.18 -29.94
N ALA A 322 9.54 1.33 -31.24
CA ALA A 322 8.46 1.36 -32.24
C ALA A 322 7.61 0.07 -32.24
N ALA A 323 8.23 -1.09 -32.04
CA ALA A 323 7.52 -2.36 -31.98
C ALA A 323 6.64 -2.46 -30.73
N ILE A 324 7.15 -2.04 -29.55
CA ILE A 324 6.37 -2.08 -28.32
C ILE A 324 5.20 -1.09 -28.39
N GLU A 325 5.42 0.13 -28.87
CA GLU A 325 4.37 1.13 -29.05
C GLU A 325 3.27 0.65 -30.00
N ALA A 326 3.65 0.07 -31.15
CA ALA A 326 2.69 -0.47 -32.10
C ALA A 326 1.86 -1.63 -31.52
N ALA A 327 2.47 -2.50 -30.70
CA ALA A 327 1.76 -3.58 -30.03
C ALA A 327 0.83 -3.06 -28.93
N LEU A 328 1.28 -2.10 -28.11
CA LEU A 328 0.44 -1.45 -27.08
C LEU A 328 -0.74 -0.70 -27.69
N ALA A 329 -0.57 -0.10 -28.86
CA ALA A 329 -1.67 0.57 -29.57
C ALA A 329 -2.86 -0.39 -29.87
N LEU A 330 -2.58 -1.68 -30.06
CA LEU A 330 -3.61 -2.69 -30.24
C LEU A 330 -4.41 -2.96 -28.93
N SER A 331 -3.75 -2.86 -27.78
CA SER A 331 -4.43 -2.93 -26.48
C SER A 331 -5.27 -1.69 -26.26
N TYR A 332 -4.74 -0.50 -26.57
CA TYR A 332 -5.43 0.78 -26.39
C TYR A 332 -6.70 0.91 -27.23
N ALA A 333 -6.78 0.19 -28.35
CA ALA A 333 -7.97 0.12 -29.18
C ALA A 333 -9.11 -0.68 -28.53
N GLN A 334 -8.80 -1.59 -27.61
CA GLN A 334 -9.75 -2.43 -26.89
C GLN A 334 -10.08 -1.78 -25.54
N ARG A 335 -11.07 -0.92 -25.52
CA ARG A 335 -11.47 -0.16 -24.34
C ARG A 335 -12.98 -0.15 -24.16
N PRO A 336 -13.48 -0.06 -22.92
CA PRO A 336 -14.92 0.05 -22.67
C PRO A 336 -15.44 1.41 -23.18
N PRO A 337 -16.75 1.55 -23.39
CA PRO A 337 -17.37 2.86 -23.59
C PRO A 337 -17.17 3.74 -22.35
N ARG A 338 -17.42 5.06 -22.49
CA ARG A 338 -17.20 6.07 -21.45
C ARG A 338 -17.86 5.73 -20.10
N ASP A 339 -19.03 5.14 -20.12
CA ASP A 339 -19.83 4.71 -18.97
C ASP A 339 -19.65 3.22 -18.61
N GLY A 340 -18.80 2.50 -19.34
CA GLY A 340 -18.63 1.05 -19.22
C GLY A 340 -17.63 0.58 -18.15
N LEU A 341 -16.85 1.49 -17.55
CA LEU A 341 -15.73 1.14 -16.68
C LEU A 341 -16.15 0.28 -15.48
N MET A 342 -17.23 0.66 -14.79
CA MET A 342 -17.76 -0.07 -13.63
C MET A 342 -18.29 -1.46 -14.00
N ALA A 343 -18.96 -1.58 -15.14
CA ALA A 343 -19.46 -2.87 -15.62
C ALA A 343 -18.28 -3.80 -15.98
N LYS A 344 -17.27 -3.26 -16.66
CA LYS A 344 -16.05 -3.99 -17.00
C LYS A 344 -15.30 -4.46 -15.76
N ALA A 345 -15.14 -3.62 -14.75
CA ALA A 345 -14.49 -4.01 -13.50
C ALA A 345 -15.23 -5.15 -12.77
N LYS A 346 -16.57 -5.14 -12.76
CA LYS A 346 -17.37 -6.25 -12.20
C LYS A 346 -17.14 -7.55 -12.96
N GLU A 347 -17.08 -7.48 -14.28
CA GLU A 347 -16.79 -8.63 -15.14
C GLU A 347 -15.39 -9.19 -14.88
N THR A 348 -14.36 -8.32 -14.89
CA THR A 348 -12.96 -8.73 -14.73
C THR A 348 -12.69 -9.30 -13.34
N LEU A 349 -13.25 -8.72 -12.28
CA LEU A 349 -13.16 -9.27 -10.93
C LEU A 349 -13.77 -10.67 -10.82
N LYS A 350 -14.93 -10.88 -11.43
CA LYS A 350 -15.57 -12.20 -11.49
C LYS A 350 -14.69 -13.22 -12.21
N GLN A 351 -14.11 -12.85 -13.35
CA GLN A 351 -13.21 -13.71 -14.13
C GLN A 351 -11.92 -14.03 -13.37
N ALA A 352 -11.28 -13.02 -12.76
CA ALA A 352 -10.07 -13.20 -11.95
C ALA A 352 -10.35 -14.14 -10.76
N THR A 353 -11.45 -13.93 -10.04
CA THR A 353 -11.84 -14.79 -8.90
C THR A 353 -12.07 -16.24 -9.33
N ALA A 354 -12.77 -16.47 -10.43
CA ALA A 354 -13.00 -17.81 -10.97
C ALA A 354 -11.69 -18.50 -11.36
N PHE A 355 -10.77 -17.76 -11.97
CA PHE A 355 -9.45 -18.27 -12.36
C PHE A 355 -8.60 -18.66 -11.16
N VAL A 356 -8.49 -17.79 -10.13
CA VAL A 356 -7.74 -18.08 -8.90
C VAL A 356 -8.30 -19.32 -8.20
N ARG A 357 -9.63 -19.45 -8.11
CA ARG A 357 -10.27 -20.66 -7.57
C ARG A 357 -9.96 -21.92 -8.37
N ALA A 358 -10.03 -21.84 -9.70
CA ALA A 358 -9.75 -22.97 -10.57
C ALA A 358 -8.28 -23.42 -10.52
N LYS A 359 -7.34 -22.48 -10.47
CA LYS A 359 -5.90 -22.77 -10.39
C LYS A 359 -5.46 -23.17 -8.99
N GLY A 360 -6.12 -22.67 -7.96
CA GLY A 360 -5.91 -23.08 -6.57
C GLY A 360 -4.51 -22.76 -6.03
N PHE A 361 -3.88 -21.66 -6.45
CA PHE A 361 -2.54 -21.28 -5.98
C PHE A 361 -2.54 -20.41 -4.71
N VAL A 362 -3.71 -20.06 -4.20
CA VAL A 362 -3.93 -19.38 -2.91
C VAL A 362 -5.37 -19.62 -2.44
N GLU A 363 -5.62 -19.57 -1.13
CA GLU A 363 -6.98 -19.63 -0.58
C GLU A 363 -7.75 -18.36 -0.89
N VAL A 364 -8.93 -18.50 -1.53
CA VAL A 364 -9.81 -17.36 -1.83
C VAL A 364 -10.77 -17.15 -0.65
N PRO A 365 -10.80 -15.95 -0.05
CA PRO A 365 -11.73 -15.63 1.03
C PRO A 365 -13.21 -15.77 0.61
N ASP A 366 -14.07 -16.13 1.56
CA ASP A 366 -15.52 -16.23 1.34
C ASP A 366 -16.23 -14.87 1.43
N THR A 367 -15.60 -13.88 2.07
CA THR A 367 -16.16 -12.53 2.21
C THR A 367 -16.23 -11.85 0.83
N PRO A 368 -17.36 -11.31 0.40
CA PRO A 368 -17.44 -10.64 -0.91
C PRO A 368 -16.77 -9.27 -0.87
N VAL A 369 -16.06 -8.93 -1.95
CA VAL A 369 -15.65 -7.56 -2.23
C VAL A 369 -16.75 -6.86 -3.04
N GLN A 370 -17.09 -5.63 -2.65
CA GLN A 370 -18.09 -4.81 -3.33
C GLN A 370 -17.40 -3.76 -4.19
N ILE A 371 -17.76 -3.69 -5.47
CA ILE A 371 -17.26 -2.62 -6.33
C ILE A 371 -18.18 -1.41 -6.16
N ILE A 372 -17.58 -0.28 -5.79
CA ILE A 372 -18.25 1.00 -5.59
C ILE A 372 -17.66 2.10 -6.48
N GLU A 373 -18.43 3.12 -6.75
CA GLU A 373 -17.90 4.37 -7.28
C GLU A 373 -17.05 5.06 -6.21
N MET A 374 -15.87 5.50 -6.61
CA MET A 374 -14.94 6.21 -5.72
C MET A 374 -15.58 7.52 -5.24
N PRO A 375 -15.57 7.83 -3.93
CA PRO A 375 -16.05 9.11 -3.42
C PRO A 375 -15.32 10.28 -4.08
N ARG A 376 -16.06 11.36 -4.38
CA ARG A 376 -15.52 12.52 -5.11
C ARG A 376 -14.31 13.17 -4.42
N SER A 377 -14.29 13.17 -3.09
CA SER A 377 -13.16 13.65 -2.29
C SER A 377 -11.84 12.88 -2.51
N ALA A 378 -11.92 11.66 -3.06
CA ALA A 378 -10.76 10.81 -3.37
C ALA A 378 -10.34 10.87 -4.86
N TRP A 379 -11.08 11.58 -5.72
CA TRP A 379 -10.72 11.71 -7.13
C TRP A 379 -9.36 12.36 -7.32
N GLY A 380 -8.61 11.88 -8.30
CA GLY A 380 -7.28 12.41 -8.63
C GLY A 380 -6.12 11.86 -7.78
N TYR A 381 -6.39 10.99 -6.80
CA TYR A 381 -5.33 10.27 -6.08
C TYR A 381 -4.92 8.98 -6.79
N ALA A 382 -5.90 8.21 -7.21
CA ALA A 382 -5.74 6.96 -7.93
C ALA A 382 -6.95 6.77 -8.86
N VAL A 383 -6.87 5.81 -9.77
CA VAL A 383 -8.02 5.40 -10.61
C VAL A 383 -8.88 4.39 -9.88
N ALA A 384 -8.26 3.61 -9.03
CA ALA A 384 -8.93 2.67 -8.15
C ALA A 384 -8.10 2.47 -6.87
N TYR A 385 -8.75 1.94 -5.84
CA TYR A 385 -8.10 1.46 -4.63
C TYR A 385 -8.96 0.42 -3.92
N ASP A 386 -8.31 -0.43 -3.16
CA ASP A 386 -8.97 -1.29 -2.18
C ASP A 386 -9.20 -0.51 -0.88
N ASP A 387 -10.45 -0.43 -0.43
CA ASP A 387 -10.86 0.15 0.85
C ASP A 387 -11.30 -0.98 1.78
N ALA A 388 -10.32 -1.59 2.43
CA ALA A 388 -10.54 -2.66 3.39
C ALA A 388 -11.15 -2.12 4.69
N PRO A 389 -11.98 -2.91 5.39
CA PRO A 389 -12.43 -2.54 6.73
C PRO A 389 -11.25 -2.45 7.68
N GLY A 390 -11.36 -1.58 8.67
CA GLY A 390 -10.35 -1.44 9.71
C GLY A 390 -10.10 -2.78 10.42
N PRO A 391 -8.86 -3.09 10.78
CA PRO A 391 -8.50 -4.38 11.36
C PRO A 391 -9.10 -4.64 12.75
N LEU A 392 -9.61 -3.60 13.41
CA LEU A 392 -10.32 -3.71 14.70
C LEU A 392 -11.81 -3.83 14.52
N GLU A 393 -12.32 -3.68 13.30
CA GLU A 393 -13.73 -3.76 12.96
C GLU A 393 -14.07 -5.14 12.39
N ARG A 394 -15.24 -5.66 12.77
CA ARG A 394 -15.67 -6.99 12.33
C ARG A 394 -16.90 -6.89 11.45
N ASN A 395 -16.98 -7.80 10.45
CA ASN A 395 -18.16 -7.96 9.59
C ASN A 395 -18.50 -6.75 8.71
N GLN A 396 -17.53 -5.91 8.39
CA GLN A 396 -17.71 -4.84 7.42
C GLN A 396 -17.33 -5.31 6.01
N PRO A 397 -17.99 -4.79 4.96
CA PRO A 397 -17.63 -5.11 3.59
C PRO A 397 -16.27 -4.51 3.21
N ASN A 398 -15.61 -5.17 2.28
CA ASN A 398 -14.45 -4.63 1.59
C ASN A 398 -14.90 -3.96 0.30
N PHE A 399 -14.37 -2.77 -0.01
CA PHE A 399 -14.72 -2.02 -1.21
C PHE A 399 -13.55 -1.97 -2.19
N TYR A 400 -13.83 -2.31 -3.41
CA TYR A 400 -12.99 -1.97 -4.56
C TYR A 400 -13.59 -0.70 -5.19
N ALA A 401 -12.99 0.44 -4.88
CA ALA A 401 -13.46 1.75 -5.31
C ALA A 401 -12.84 2.14 -6.65
N ILE A 402 -13.65 2.60 -7.60
CA ILE A 402 -13.23 2.97 -8.96
C ILE A 402 -13.65 4.41 -9.24
N ALA A 403 -12.72 5.24 -9.69
CA ALA A 403 -13.01 6.62 -10.08
C ALA A 403 -13.82 6.63 -11.39
N PRO A 404 -14.98 7.31 -11.42
CA PRO A 404 -15.69 7.52 -12.67
C PRO A 404 -14.93 8.51 -13.56
N ILE A 405 -15.25 8.51 -14.86
CA ILE A 405 -14.77 9.55 -15.76
C ILE A 405 -15.56 10.83 -15.47
N PRO A 406 -14.88 11.94 -15.12
CA PRO A 406 -15.56 13.20 -14.83
C PRO A 406 -16.47 13.63 -16.00
N PRO A 407 -17.71 14.03 -15.75
CA PRO A 407 -18.66 14.39 -16.82
C PRO A 407 -18.22 15.60 -17.63
N GLU A 408 -17.40 16.50 -17.02
CA GLU A 408 -16.85 17.68 -17.66
C GLU A 408 -15.69 17.39 -18.64
N TRP A 409 -15.16 16.16 -18.68
CA TRP A 409 -14.10 15.81 -19.62
C TRP A 409 -14.62 15.73 -21.06
N SER A 410 -13.81 16.23 -22.01
CA SER A 410 -14.08 16.03 -23.43
C SER A 410 -13.96 14.55 -23.82
N ASP A 411 -14.51 14.18 -24.97
CA ASP A 411 -14.41 12.81 -25.49
C ASP A 411 -12.96 12.39 -25.78
N GLU A 412 -12.09 13.33 -26.18
CA GLU A 412 -10.66 13.08 -26.36
C GLU A 412 -9.99 12.79 -25.02
N GLN A 413 -10.33 13.52 -23.96
CA GLN A 413 -9.80 13.30 -22.63
C GLN A 413 -10.25 11.95 -22.07
N ALA A 414 -11.53 11.62 -22.23
CA ALA A 414 -12.07 10.33 -21.83
C ALA A 414 -11.44 9.18 -22.63
N THR A 415 -11.27 9.36 -23.95
CA THR A 415 -10.61 8.38 -24.82
C THR A 415 -9.15 8.15 -24.44
N SER A 416 -8.39 9.21 -24.16
CA SER A 416 -6.99 9.11 -23.70
C SER A 416 -6.91 8.33 -22.39
N PHE A 417 -7.80 8.63 -21.44
CA PHE A 417 -7.89 7.91 -20.17
C PHE A 417 -8.24 6.44 -20.36
N LEU A 418 -9.26 6.11 -21.15
CA LEU A 418 -9.66 4.73 -21.44
C LEU A 418 -8.65 3.98 -22.30
N SER A 419 -7.78 4.66 -23.02
CA SER A 419 -6.66 4.02 -23.70
C SER A 419 -5.59 3.53 -22.71
N GLU A 420 -5.35 4.27 -21.61
CA GLU A 420 -4.52 3.78 -20.51
C GLU A 420 -5.25 2.68 -19.74
N TYR A 421 -6.51 2.90 -19.36
CA TYR A 421 -7.36 1.96 -18.63
C TYR A 421 -8.25 1.17 -19.58
N ASN A 422 -7.61 0.53 -20.58
CA ASN A 422 -8.25 -0.34 -21.55
C ASN A 422 -8.68 -1.69 -20.93
N ASP A 423 -9.34 -2.53 -21.72
CA ASP A 423 -9.88 -3.81 -21.24
C ASP A 423 -8.85 -4.67 -20.51
N TYR A 424 -7.63 -4.78 -21.04
CA TYR A 424 -6.56 -5.56 -20.40
C TYR A 424 -6.06 -4.92 -19.11
N MET A 425 -5.97 -3.58 -19.08
CA MET A 425 -5.56 -2.86 -17.89
C MET A 425 -6.59 -2.97 -16.76
N ILE A 426 -7.90 -3.02 -17.09
CA ILE A 426 -8.94 -3.22 -16.08
C ILE A 426 -8.88 -4.64 -15.50
N HIS A 427 -8.47 -5.64 -16.29
CA HIS A 427 -8.15 -6.96 -15.76
C HIS A 427 -7.01 -6.90 -14.75
N ASP A 428 -5.90 -6.26 -15.10
CA ASP A 428 -4.73 -6.13 -14.23
C ASP A 428 -5.05 -5.31 -12.97
N LEU A 429 -5.81 -4.24 -13.10
CA LEU A 429 -6.29 -3.43 -11.98
C LEU A 429 -7.17 -4.25 -11.01
N SER A 430 -8.11 -5.06 -11.52
CA SER A 430 -8.93 -5.95 -10.69
C SER A 430 -8.11 -7.04 -10.00
N ILE A 431 -7.00 -7.45 -10.60
CA ILE A 431 -6.03 -8.37 -10.00
C ILE A 431 -5.28 -7.66 -8.87
N HIS A 432 -4.74 -6.49 -9.11
CA HIS A 432 -3.98 -5.70 -8.16
C HIS A 432 -4.82 -5.31 -6.94
N GLU A 433 -5.98 -4.69 -7.17
CA GLU A 433 -6.82 -4.18 -6.09
C GLU A 433 -7.60 -5.28 -5.36
N ALA A 434 -7.90 -6.39 -6.05
CA ALA A 434 -8.76 -7.39 -5.45
C ALA A 434 -8.22 -8.83 -5.50
N MET A 435 -8.15 -9.48 -6.66
CA MET A 435 -8.03 -10.93 -6.74
C MET A 435 -6.94 -11.39 -7.73
N PRO A 436 -5.79 -11.83 -7.20
CA PRO A 436 -5.47 -12.17 -5.80
C PRO A 436 -4.70 -11.08 -5.02
N GLY A 437 -4.84 -9.80 -5.38
CA GLY A 437 -4.09 -8.66 -4.84
C GLY A 437 -4.51 -8.21 -3.43
N HIS A 438 -4.73 -6.89 -3.27
CA HIS A 438 -4.93 -6.23 -1.97
C HIS A 438 -6.07 -6.81 -1.16
N TYR A 439 -7.29 -6.93 -1.72
CA TYR A 439 -8.43 -7.50 -1.00
C TYR A 439 -8.11 -8.89 -0.43
N LEU A 440 -7.60 -9.82 -1.25
CA LEU A 440 -7.30 -11.17 -0.79
C LEU A 440 -6.25 -11.14 0.33
N GLN A 441 -5.18 -10.37 0.16
CA GLN A 441 -4.10 -10.25 1.13
C GLN A 441 -4.59 -9.68 2.46
N LEU A 442 -5.36 -8.58 2.44
CA LEU A 442 -5.88 -7.93 3.64
C LEU A 442 -6.95 -8.79 4.34
N ALA A 443 -7.79 -9.51 3.58
CA ALA A 443 -8.74 -10.46 4.14
C ALA A 443 -8.04 -11.61 4.90
N HIS A 444 -6.89 -12.07 4.42
CA HIS A 444 -6.06 -13.02 5.15
C HIS A 444 -5.39 -12.37 6.37
N ALA A 445 -4.83 -11.17 6.21
CA ALA A 445 -4.17 -10.43 7.30
C ALA A 445 -5.12 -10.17 8.48
N ASN A 446 -6.39 -9.88 8.20
CA ASN A 446 -7.41 -9.67 9.22
C ASN A 446 -7.79 -10.94 10.02
N LYS A 447 -7.39 -12.13 9.54
CA LYS A 447 -7.50 -13.38 10.32
C LYS A 447 -6.37 -13.54 11.36
N PHE A 448 -5.28 -12.78 11.24
CA PHE A 448 -4.18 -12.84 12.20
C PHE A 448 -4.62 -12.34 13.59
N PRO A 449 -4.37 -13.10 14.67
CA PRO A 449 -4.97 -12.78 15.97
C PRO A 449 -4.32 -11.59 16.71
N GLY A 450 -3.17 -11.11 16.25
CA GLY A 450 -2.39 -10.08 16.91
C GLY A 450 -2.82 -8.66 16.52
N THR A 451 -3.43 -7.91 17.42
CA THR A 451 -3.88 -6.52 17.19
C THR A 451 -2.72 -5.59 16.79
N LEU A 452 -1.53 -5.77 17.38
CA LEU A 452 -0.37 -4.93 17.05
C LEU A 452 -0.01 -5.05 15.57
N ARG A 453 0.10 -6.29 15.05
CA ARG A 453 0.44 -6.53 13.63
C ARG A 453 -0.69 -6.13 12.68
N ALA A 454 -1.91 -6.07 13.18
CA ALA A 454 -3.04 -5.56 12.41
C ALA A 454 -2.96 -4.04 12.17
N VAL A 455 -2.39 -3.28 13.11
CA VAL A 455 -2.22 -1.81 13.00
C VAL A 455 -0.85 -1.39 12.48
N LEU A 456 0.18 -2.25 12.61
CA LEU A 456 1.52 -2.04 12.06
C LEU A 456 1.67 -2.87 10.78
N GLN A 457 1.42 -2.25 9.65
CA GLN A 457 1.47 -2.91 8.33
C GLN A 457 2.65 -2.42 7.52
N SER A 458 3.24 -3.31 6.71
CA SER A 458 4.34 -3.00 5.81
C SER A 458 3.81 -2.65 4.41
N GLY A 459 4.06 -1.42 3.97
CA GLY A 459 3.76 -1.00 2.59
C GLY A 459 4.41 -1.91 1.54
N PRO A 460 5.73 -2.22 1.63
CA PRO A 460 6.36 -3.19 0.72
C PRO A 460 5.74 -4.59 0.72
N PHE A 461 5.27 -5.09 1.87
CA PHE A 461 4.57 -6.37 1.89
C PHE A 461 3.27 -6.32 1.10
N ILE A 462 2.44 -5.28 1.34
CA ILE A 462 1.09 -5.15 0.76
C ILE A 462 1.19 -4.86 -0.74
N GLU A 463 1.95 -3.85 -1.14
CA GLU A 463 2.14 -3.48 -2.56
C GLU A 463 2.89 -4.58 -3.34
N GLY A 464 3.92 -5.14 -2.70
CA GLY A 464 4.69 -6.23 -3.29
C GLY A 464 3.88 -7.48 -3.52
N TRP A 465 2.96 -7.82 -2.61
CA TRP A 465 2.02 -8.93 -2.80
C TRP A 465 1.08 -8.68 -3.98
N ALA A 466 0.54 -7.47 -4.14
CA ALA A 466 -0.35 -7.15 -5.25
C ALA A 466 0.37 -7.31 -6.61
N VAL A 467 1.58 -6.77 -6.75
CA VAL A 467 2.41 -6.96 -7.97
C VAL A 467 2.83 -8.41 -8.17
N TYR A 468 3.06 -9.16 -7.09
CA TYR A 468 3.30 -10.61 -7.15
C TYR A 468 2.05 -11.37 -7.63
N GLY A 469 0.85 -10.92 -7.23
CA GLY A 469 -0.43 -11.44 -7.72
C GLY A 469 -0.61 -11.27 -9.23
N GLU A 470 -0.27 -10.09 -9.77
CA GLU A 470 -0.24 -9.85 -11.22
C GLU A 470 0.68 -10.85 -11.94
N ALA A 471 1.88 -11.08 -11.38
CA ALA A 471 2.81 -12.04 -11.93
C ALA A 471 2.27 -13.47 -11.88
N LEU A 472 1.65 -13.90 -10.78
CA LEU A 472 1.05 -15.22 -10.64
C LEU A 472 -0.04 -15.47 -11.70
N MET A 473 -0.89 -14.48 -11.93
CA MET A 473 -1.95 -14.59 -12.94
C MET A 473 -1.36 -14.78 -14.34
N MET A 474 -0.34 -14.00 -14.69
CA MET A 474 0.35 -14.12 -15.97
C MET A 474 1.09 -15.47 -16.10
N GLU A 475 1.81 -15.90 -15.07
CA GLU A 475 2.57 -17.17 -15.06
C GLU A 475 1.66 -18.40 -15.20
N HIS A 476 0.40 -18.31 -14.78
CA HIS A 476 -0.54 -19.44 -14.81
C HIS A 476 -1.53 -19.40 -15.97
N GLY A 477 -1.32 -18.51 -16.94
CA GLY A 477 -2.07 -18.46 -18.20
C GLY A 477 -3.44 -17.80 -18.09
N TYR A 478 -3.57 -16.76 -17.25
CA TYR A 478 -4.78 -15.97 -17.24
C TYR A 478 -5.06 -15.36 -18.63
N LEU A 479 -6.32 -15.29 -19.01
CA LEU A 479 -6.79 -14.92 -20.36
C LEU A 479 -6.16 -15.79 -21.47
N ASN A 480 -5.90 -17.10 -21.19
CA ASN A 480 -5.35 -18.05 -22.16
C ASN A 480 -4.02 -17.62 -22.77
N ASP A 481 -3.13 -17.04 -21.97
CA ASP A 481 -1.83 -16.52 -22.40
C ASP A 481 -1.91 -15.44 -23.50
N ASP A 482 -2.99 -14.65 -23.50
CA ASP A 482 -3.14 -13.56 -24.48
C ASP A 482 -1.93 -12.62 -24.42
N PRO A 483 -1.19 -12.46 -25.53
CA PRO A 483 0.03 -11.68 -25.52
C PRO A 483 -0.19 -10.18 -25.30
N LEU A 484 -1.38 -9.63 -25.58
CA LEU A 484 -1.71 -8.23 -25.28
C LEU A 484 -1.95 -8.04 -23.76
N TYR A 485 -2.56 -9.03 -23.09
CA TYR A 485 -2.64 -9.02 -21.63
C TYR A 485 -1.25 -9.11 -21.01
N GLN A 486 -0.41 -10.07 -21.44
CA GLN A 486 0.96 -10.21 -20.95
C GLN A 486 1.77 -8.91 -21.17
N LEU A 487 1.59 -8.25 -22.32
CA LEU A 487 2.23 -6.96 -22.63
C LEU A 487 1.77 -5.86 -21.66
N THR A 488 0.49 -5.85 -21.30
CA THR A 488 -0.09 -4.90 -20.35
C THR A 488 0.45 -5.11 -18.93
N VAL A 489 0.51 -6.36 -18.45
CA VAL A 489 1.12 -6.69 -17.15
C VAL A 489 2.60 -6.28 -17.11
N LEU A 490 3.36 -6.52 -18.19
CA LEU A 490 4.76 -6.08 -18.27
C LEU A 490 4.88 -4.55 -18.29
N LYS A 491 3.96 -3.82 -18.93
CA LYS A 491 3.89 -2.35 -18.85
C LYS A 491 3.66 -1.89 -17.42
N MET A 492 2.73 -2.51 -16.66
CA MET A 492 2.48 -2.17 -15.25
C MET A 492 3.69 -2.49 -14.37
N ARG A 493 4.36 -3.61 -14.60
CA ARG A 493 5.62 -3.93 -13.91
C ARG A 493 6.70 -2.90 -14.22
N LEU A 494 6.82 -2.49 -15.48
CA LEU A 494 7.76 -1.44 -15.88
C LEU A 494 7.45 -0.09 -15.21
N ARG A 495 6.14 0.23 -15.04
CA ARG A 495 5.68 1.38 -14.26
C ARG A 495 6.12 1.29 -12.80
N SER A 496 5.98 0.14 -12.15
CA SER A 496 6.42 -0.09 -10.76
C SER A 496 7.94 0.05 -10.59
N VAL A 497 8.71 -0.48 -11.55
CA VAL A 497 10.17 -0.35 -11.57
C VAL A 497 10.60 1.10 -11.79
N THR A 498 10.00 1.80 -12.75
CA THR A 498 10.33 3.21 -13.02
C THR A 498 9.87 4.15 -11.89
N ASN A 499 8.85 3.79 -11.10
CA ASN A 499 8.49 4.50 -9.87
C ASN A 499 9.68 4.58 -8.90
N THR A 500 10.49 3.52 -8.79
CA THR A 500 11.70 3.50 -7.95
C THR A 500 12.75 4.48 -8.48
N LEU A 501 13.01 4.47 -9.78
CA LEU A 501 13.96 5.40 -10.41
C LEU A 501 13.48 6.85 -10.32
N LEU A 502 12.18 7.07 -10.47
CA LEU A 502 11.53 8.37 -10.38
C LEU A 502 11.66 8.97 -8.97
N ASP A 503 11.29 8.21 -7.94
CA ASP A 503 11.33 8.68 -6.55
C ASP A 503 12.78 8.99 -6.12
N ILE A 504 13.71 8.08 -6.37
CA ILE A 504 15.14 8.30 -6.09
C ILE A 504 15.66 9.52 -6.85
N GLY A 505 15.40 9.58 -8.16
CA GLY A 505 15.88 10.67 -9.03
C GLY A 505 15.37 12.03 -8.61
N ILE A 506 14.07 12.14 -8.33
CA ILE A 506 13.44 13.38 -7.88
C ILE A 506 13.96 13.78 -6.50
N GLN A 507 13.92 12.88 -5.53
CA GLN A 507 14.15 13.20 -4.13
C GLN A 507 15.62 13.39 -3.78
N THR A 508 16.55 12.78 -4.55
CA THR A 508 17.97 12.74 -4.16
C THR A 508 18.96 13.17 -5.24
N GLU A 509 18.53 13.24 -6.51
CA GLU A 509 19.43 13.50 -7.64
C GLU A 509 19.03 14.74 -8.46
N GLY A 510 18.00 15.46 -8.06
CA GLY A 510 17.55 16.69 -8.72
C GLY A 510 16.89 16.46 -10.09
N MET A 511 16.33 15.27 -10.34
CA MET A 511 15.61 14.96 -11.58
C MET A 511 14.56 16.05 -11.86
N SER A 512 14.63 16.64 -13.06
CA SER A 512 13.67 17.64 -13.49
C SER A 512 12.34 17.01 -13.92
N ARG A 513 11.30 17.86 -14.06
CA ARG A 513 9.99 17.41 -14.58
C ARG A 513 10.14 16.79 -15.98
N ASP A 514 10.91 17.41 -16.86
CA ASP A 514 11.07 16.92 -18.24
C ASP A 514 11.78 15.56 -18.27
N GLN A 515 12.81 15.37 -17.45
CA GLN A 515 13.48 14.08 -17.29
C GLN A 515 12.54 13.01 -16.72
N ALA A 516 11.70 13.39 -15.74
CA ALA A 516 10.71 12.50 -15.17
C ALA A 516 9.63 12.12 -16.19
N MET A 517 9.14 13.08 -16.99
CA MET A 517 8.18 12.82 -18.07
C MET A 517 8.79 11.90 -19.13
N ASP A 518 10.04 12.13 -19.54
CA ASP A 518 10.75 11.26 -20.48
C ASP A 518 10.85 9.82 -19.95
N LEU A 519 11.27 9.64 -18.68
CA LEU A 519 11.33 8.33 -18.04
C LEU A 519 9.96 7.62 -18.06
N MET A 520 8.90 8.33 -17.72
CA MET A 520 7.56 7.73 -17.63
C MET A 520 6.96 7.44 -19.00
N MET A 521 7.09 8.37 -19.96
CA MET A 521 6.46 8.24 -21.27
C MET A 521 7.27 7.37 -22.22
N ASN A 522 8.57 7.63 -22.36
CA ASN A 522 9.41 6.96 -23.34
C ASN A 522 10.01 5.64 -22.82
N THR A 523 10.32 5.54 -21.54
CA THR A 523 10.84 4.29 -20.98
C THR A 523 9.72 3.36 -20.55
N ALA A 524 8.68 3.88 -19.86
CA ALA A 524 7.60 3.08 -19.26
C ALA A 524 6.27 3.15 -20.02
N PHE A 525 6.19 3.78 -21.17
CA PHE A 525 5.01 3.83 -22.05
C PHE A 525 3.74 4.38 -21.40
N GLN A 526 3.86 5.23 -20.38
CA GLN A 526 2.72 5.87 -19.73
C GLN A 526 2.16 6.98 -20.62
N GLN A 527 0.85 7.16 -20.61
CA GLN A 527 0.22 8.28 -21.30
C GLN A 527 0.55 9.61 -20.60
N GLU A 528 0.62 10.71 -21.34
CA GLU A 528 1.08 12.01 -20.85
C GLU A 528 0.32 12.48 -19.60
N ARG A 529 -1.01 12.33 -19.60
CA ARG A 529 -1.85 12.75 -18.48
C ARG A 529 -1.56 11.96 -17.21
N GLU A 530 -1.36 10.65 -17.34
CA GLU A 530 -0.95 9.78 -16.22
C GLU A 530 0.44 10.16 -15.70
N ALA A 531 1.40 10.39 -16.61
CA ALA A 531 2.75 10.81 -16.25
C ALA A 531 2.75 12.18 -15.54
N ALA A 532 1.95 13.14 -16.01
CA ALA A 532 1.82 14.45 -15.38
C ALA A 532 1.23 14.35 -13.96
N GLY A 533 0.20 13.54 -13.75
CA GLY A 533 -0.35 13.24 -12.43
C GLY A 533 0.66 12.57 -11.51
N LYS A 534 1.44 11.62 -12.04
CA LYS A 534 2.50 10.91 -11.32
C LYS A 534 3.64 11.84 -10.88
N TRP A 535 4.03 12.80 -11.71
CA TRP A 535 4.99 13.83 -11.31
C TRP A 535 4.52 14.60 -10.07
N VAL A 536 3.25 15.03 -10.06
CA VAL A 536 2.67 15.71 -8.90
C VAL A 536 2.70 14.79 -7.68
N ARG A 537 2.23 13.54 -7.80
CA ARG A 537 2.26 12.55 -6.70
C ARG A 537 3.67 12.34 -6.15
N ALA A 538 4.66 12.18 -7.02
CA ALA A 538 6.07 11.98 -6.63
C ALA A 538 6.68 13.22 -5.98
N SER A 539 6.16 14.42 -6.29
CA SER A 539 6.56 15.66 -5.61
C SER A 539 5.89 15.85 -4.25
N LEU A 540 4.75 15.19 -4.00
CA LEU A 540 3.98 15.27 -2.76
C LEU A 540 4.36 14.18 -1.75
N SER A 541 5.16 13.21 -2.13
CA SER A 541 5.55 12.07 -1.29
C SER A 541 7.03 11.74 -1.48
N SER A 542 7.54 10.85 -0.64
CA SER A 542 8.91 10.33 -0.76
C SER A 542 8.96 8.91 -0.22
N VAL A 543 9.77 8.06 -0.85
CA VAL A 543 9.98 6.63 -0.50
C VAL A 543 8.78 5.72 -0.82
N GLN A 544 7.56 6.22 -0.80
CA GLN A 544 6.36 5.41 -1.00
C GLN A 544 6.36 4.67 -2.34
N LEU A 545 6.84 5.32 -3.40
CA LEU A 545 6.89 4.71 -4.74
C LEU A 545 7.89 3.55 -4.86
N LEU A 546 8.80 3.38 -3.88
CA LEU A 546 9.71 2.25 -3.82
C LEU A 546 9.03 0.96 -3.33
N SER A 547 7.91 1.08 -2.63
CA SER A 547 7.23 -0.07 -1.99
C SER A 547 6.87 -1.17 -2.98
N TYR A 548 6.38 -0.81 -4.16
CA TYR A 548 5.95 -1.72 -5.22
C TYR A 548 7.07 -2.66 -5.67
N PHE A 549 8.15 -2.07 -6.18
CA PHE A 549 9.29 -2.84 -6.71
C PHE A 549 10.06 -3.58 -5.62
N THR A 550 10.34 -2.90 -4.48
CA THR A 550 11.04 -3.52 -3.35
C THR A 550 10.29 -4.74 -2.84
N GLY A 551 9.00 -4.59 -2.58
CA GLY A 551 8.17 -5.68 -2.08
C GLY A 551 8.03 -6.83 -3.08
N TYR A 552 7.85 -6.53 -4.36
CA TYR A 552 7.78 -7.54 -5.42
C TYR A 552 9.06 -8.37 -5.50
N GLU A 553 10.24 -7.72 -5.49
CA GLU A 553 11.53 -8.42 -5.51
C GLU A 553 11.70 -9.30 -4.27
N GLU A 554 11.37 -8.80 -3.08
CA GLU A 554 11.46 -9.57 -1.85
C GLU A 554 10.49 -10.77 -1.82
N HIS A 555 9.26 -10.63 -2.30
CA HIS A 555 8.31 -11.75 -2.43
C HIS A 555 8.81 -12.80 -3.42
N ARG A 556 9.35 -12.39 -4.56
CA ARG A 556 9.94 -13.31 -5.55
C ARG A 556 11.15 -14.04 -5.01
N GLU A 557 12.08 -13.33 -4.36
CA GLU A 557 13.27 -13.92 -3.77
C GLU A 557 12.90 -14.93 -2.67
N MET A 558 11.91 -14.61 -1.82
CA MET A 558 11.41 -15.49 -0.77
C MET A 558 10.75 -16.76 -1.37
N ARG A 559 9.94 -16.63 -2.45
CA ARG A 559 9.38 -17.78 -3.17
C ARG A 559 10.48 -18.65 -3.76
N ALA A 560 11.43 -18.07 -4.46
CA ALA A 560 12.55 -18.81 -5.05
C ALA A 560 13.39 -19.53 -3.98
N GLU A 561 13.53 -18.94 -2.79
CA GLU A 561 14.16 -19.61 -1.65
C GLU A 561 13.33 -20.79 -1.14
N ALA A 562 12.01 -20.64 -1.04
CA ALA A 562 11.11 -21.73 -0.65
C ALA A 562 11.19 -22.90 -1.65
N GLU A 563 11.15 -22.61 -2.95
CA GLU A 563 11.31 -23.61 -4.01
C GLU A 563 12.63 -24.39 -3.89
N ARG A 564 13.74 -23.69 -3.64
CA ARG A 564 15.06 -24.34 -3.43
C ARG A 564 15.11 -25.17 -2.15
N ARG A 565 14.55 -24.66 -1.03
CA ARG A 565 14.61 -25.34 0.27
C ARG A 565 13.70 -26.55 0.36
N TRP A 566 12.50 -26.45 -0.21
CA TRP A 566 11.49 -27.51 -0.14
C TRP A 566 11.57 -28.48 -1.33
N GLY A 567 12.22 -28.07 -2.42
CA GLY A 567 12.44 -28.94 -3.59
C GLY A 567 11.14 -29.59 -4.08
N LYS A 568 11.11 -30.92 -4.13
CA LYS A 568 9.93 -31.68 -4.55
C LYS A 568 8.70 -31.55 -3.64
N ASP A 569 8.89 -31.08 -2.41
CA ASP A 569 7.80 -30.88 -1.44
C ASP A 569 7.22 -29.46 -1.52
N PHE A 570 7.74 -28.62 -2.44
CA PHE A 570 7.20 -27.29 -2.68
C PHE A 570 5.78 -27.39 -3.25
N ASN A 571 4.86 -26.65 -2.61
CA ASN A 571 3.50 -26.49 -3.10
C ASN A 571 3.13 -25.02 -3.05
N LEU A 572 2.82 -24.44 -4.19
CA LEU A 572 2.60 -23.01 -4.34
C LEU A 572 1.44 -22.49 -3.47
N ARG A 573 0.31 -23.22 -3.42
CA ARG A 573 -0.81 -22.85 -2.57
C ARG A 573 -0.41 -22.80 -1.10
N LYS A 574 0.20 -23.88 -0.62
CA LYS A 574 0.66 -23.97 0.77
C LYS A 574 1.65 -22.84 1.09
N TYR A 575 2.56 -22.55 0.16
CA TYR A 575 3.51 -21.45 0.33
C TYR A 575 2.80 -20.10 0.46
N ASN A 576 1.91 -19.76 -0.48
CA ASN A 576 1.18 -18.50 -0.47
C ASN A 576 0.30 -18.34 0.77
N ASP A 577 -0.45 -19.38 1.14
CA ASP A 577 -1.29 -19.39 2.33
C ASP A 577 -0.44 -19.20 3.62
N MET A 578 0.73 -19.82 3.70
CA MET A 578 1.67 -19.62 4.82
C MET A 578 2.22 -18.18 4.86
N VAL A 579 2.55 -17.59 3.72
CA VAL A 579 3.00 -16.16 3.66
C VAL A 579 1.93 -15.24 4.21
N LEU A 580 0.68 -15.43 3.80
CA LEU A 580 -0.45 -14.58 4.19
C LEU A 580 -0.93 -14.82 5.64
N ALA A 581 -0.60 -15.95 6.24
CA ALA A 581 -1.02 -16.30 7.60
C ALA A 581 -0.36 -15.43 8.69
N HIS A 582 0.67 -14.66 8.36
CA HIS A 582 1.42 -13.85 9.32
C HIS A 582 0.95 -12.39 9.44
N GLY A 583 -0.17 -12.01 8.84
CA GLY A 583 -0.60 -10.62 8.74
C GLY A 583 0.16 -9.90 7.61
N SER A 584 0.50 -8.61 7.81
CA SER A 584 1.22 -7.81 6.82
C SER A 584 2.57 -7.27 7.35
N PRO A 585 3.44 -8.11 7.98
CA PRO A 585 4.74 -7.63 8.44
C PRO A 585 5.71 -7.49 7.25
N PRO A 586 6.84 -6.76 7.39
CA PRO A 586 7.89 -6.75 6.37
C PRO A 586 8.30 -8.15 5.91
N VAL A 587 8.53 -8.31 4.60
CA VAL A 587 8.79 -9.61 3.97
C VAL A 587 9.95 -10.36 4.63
N LYS A 588 11.00 -9.64 5.06
CA LYS A 588 12.14 -10.22 5.81
C LYS A 588 11.71 -10.99 7.07
N TYR A 589 10.66 -10.52 7.76
CA TYR A 589 10.17 -11.19 8.97
C TYR A 589 9.32 -12.41 8.64
N VAL A 590 8.50 -12.35 7.58
CA VAL A 590 7.80 -13.53 7.07
C VAL A 590 8.81 -14.60 6.66
N ARG A 591 9.87 -14.21 5.93
CA ARG A 591 10.98 -15.08 5.56
C ARG A 591 11.65 -15.73 6.79
N ALA A 592 11.90 -14.93 7.84
CA ALA A 592 12.47 -15.43 9.08
C ALA A 592 11.56 -16.45 9.77
N LEU A 593 10.26 -16.22 9.79
CA LEU A 593 9.27 -17.15 10.38
C LEU A 593 9.18 -18.44 9.57
N LEU A 594 9.04 -18.35 8.25
CA LEU A 594 8.91 -19.51 7.36
C LEU A 594 10.12 -20.44 7.40
N PHE A 595 11.33 -19.89 7.49
CA PHE A 595 12.57 -20.68 7.38
C PHE A 595 13.31 -20.84 8.70
N GLY A 596 12.73 -20.42 9.83
CA GLY A 596 13.36 -20.55 11.14
C GLY A 596 14.63 -19.70 11.32
N LEU A 597 14.78 -18.62 10.55
CA LEU A 597 15.93 -17.71 10.59
C LEU A 597 15.83 -16.73 11.77
N PRO A 598 16.93 -16.14 12.25
CA PRO A 598 16.88 -15.09 13.26
C PRO A 598 15.94 -13.95 12.83
N VAL A 599 15.18 -13.40 13.78
CA VAL A 599 14.44 -12.16 13.60
C VAL A 599 15.42 -11.04 13.93
N GLY A 600 15.99 -10.45 12.89
CA GLY A 600 17.05 -9.44 12.99
C GLY A 600 16.53 -8.06 13.35
#